data_622740e67fb9feb2575fe924e5832ca8
#
_entry.id   622740e67fb9feb2575fe924e5832ca8
#
_cell.length_a   1.000
_cell.length_b   1.000
_cell.length_c   1.000
_cell.angle_alpha   90.00
_cell.angle_beta   90.00
_cell.angle_gamma   90.00
#
_symmetry.space_group_name_H-M   'P 1'
#
loop_
_entity.id
_entity.type
_entity.pdbx_description
1 polymer ?
#
loop_
_entity_poly.entity_id
_entity_poly.type
_entity_poly.pdbx_seq_one_letter_code
_entity_poly.pdbx_strand_id
1 'polypeptide(L)'
;GEGQIVKSGSDELIVTGDNNYSGGTTISGGTLSAKDAASLGSGDVDIAENAKLELSQGTLDNNVTGGGQIVKSGSDELIVTGANDYSGGTTITGGTLTADHADSLGSGDIDNSGVLQVGEGELKNTLFGSGSLVKTGTGELTLSGDNSYSGTTTITDGTLIAAS
;
A
#
# COMPACT_ATOMS: atom_id res chain seq x y z
N GLY A 1 14.68 -19.80 3.93
CA GLY A 1 15.86 -19.53 4.78
C GLY A 1 15.71 -18.24 5.57
N GLU A 2 16.69 -17.95 6.46
CA GLU A 2 16.68 -16.80 7.37
C GLU A 2 17.36 -15.56 6.77
N GLY A 3 17.76 -15.61 5.52
CA GLY A 3 18.42 -14.49 4.85
C GLY A 3 17.49 -13.32 4.61
N GLN A 4 18.08 -12.21 4.19
CA GLN A 4 17.35 -10.99 3.85
C GLN A 4 17.74 -10.50 2.46
N ILE A 5 16.89 -9.64 1.90
CA ILE A 5 17.21 -8.88 0.69
C ILE A 5 17.54 -7.45 1.08
N VAL A 6 18.64 -6.91 0.58
CA VAL A 6 18.99 -5.50 0.70
C VAL A 6 19.08 -4.92 -0.70
N LYS A 7 18.17 -4.01 -1.03
CA LYS A 7 18.18 -3.27 -2.29
C LYS A 7 18.86 -1.93 -2.07
N SER A 8 19.91 -1.65 -2.83
CA SER A 8 20.64 -0.39 -2.78
C SER A 8 20.80 0.21 -4.18
N GLY A 9 21.31 1.43 -4.23
CA GLY A 9 21.46 2.13 -5.50
C GLY A 9 20.17 2.72 -6.01
N SER A 10 20.24 3.47 -7.11
CA SER A 10 19.11 4.23 -7.65
C SER A 10 18.29 3.50 -8.71
N ASP A 11 18.75 2.34 -9.16
CA ASP A 11 18.09 1.60 -10.23
C ASP A 11 16.98 0.68 -9.67
N GLU A 12 16.29 0.02 -10.57
CA GLU A 12 15.25 -0.94 -10.21
C GLU A 12 15.82 -2.35 -10.05
N LEU A 13 15.37 -3.06 -9.01
CA LEU A 13 15.54 -4.49 -8.85
C LEU A 13 14.19 -5.16 -8.99
N ILE A 14 14.08 -6.13 -9.89
CA ILE A 14 12.87 -6.93 -10.07
C ILE A 14 13.07 -8.26 -9.33
N VAL A 15 12.14 -8.57 -8.42
CA VAL A 15 12.12 -9.83 -7.66
C VAL A 15 10.94 -10.67 -8.12
N THR A 16 11.17 -11.92 -8.44
CA THR A 16 10.12 -12.83 -8.93
C THR A 16 10.14 -14.15 -8.17
N GLY A 17 9.06 -14.91 -8.33
CA GLY A 17 8.89 -16.23 -7.72
C GLY A 17 8.35 -16.14 -6.29
N ASP A 18 7.94 -17.29 -5.77
CA ASP A 18 7.49 -17.42 -4.39
C ASP A 18 8.71 -17.62 -3.51
N ASN A 19 9.13 -16.57 -2.84
CA ASN A 19 10.33 -16.59 -2.01
C ASN A 19 9.95 -16.78 -0.54
N ASN A 20 10.77 -17.55 0.17
CA ASN A 20 10.49 -17.93 1.57
C ASN A 20 11.57 -17.50 2.55
N TYR A 21 12.30 -16.42 2.26
CA TYR A 21 13.24 -15.87 3.21
C TYR A 21 12.50 -15.12 4.33
N SER A 22 13.01 -15.18 5.54
CA SER A 22 12.35 -14.60 6.72
C SER A 22 13.11 -13.44 7.37
N GLY A 23 14.29 -13.10 6.86
CA GLY A 23 15.12 -12.04 7.44
C GLY A 23 14.70 -10.63 7.07
N GLY A 24 13.68 -10.48 6.23
CA GLY A 24 13.15 -9.18 5.84
C GLY A 24 13.75 -8.62 4.57
N THR A 25 13.24 -7.46 4.19
CA THR A 25 13.64 -6.74 2.98
C THR A 25 13.94 -5.28 3.35
N THR A 26 15.11 -4.80 2.99
CA THR A 26 15.49 -3.40 3.19
C THR A 26 15.71 -2.75 1.84
N ILE A 27 15.01 -1.65 1.58
CA ILE A 27 15.15 -0.88 0.35
C ILE A 27 15.76 0.47 0.74
N SER A 28 17.06 0.61 0.52
CA SER A 28 17.81 1.81 0.90
C SER A 28 17.87 2.86 -0.20
N GLY A 29 17.48 2.51 -1.42
CA GLY A 29 17.44 3.45 -2.55
C GLY A 29 16.81 2.78 -3.77
N GLY A 30 16.40 3.60 -4.73
CA GLY A 30 15.78 3.13 -5.97
C GLY A 30 14.43 2.47 -5.77
N THR A 31 14.14 1.49 -6.61
CA THR A 31 12.86 0.77 -6.58
C THR A 31 13.09 -0.73 -6.50
N LEU A 32 12.41 -1.40 -5.56
CA LEU A 32 12.26 -2.85 -5.60
C LEU A 32 10.88 -3.15 -6.15
N SER A 33 10.85 -3.88 -7.25
CA SER A 33 9.61 -4.20 -7.95
C SER A 33 9.34 -5.70 -7.88
N ALA A 34 8.15 -6.05 -7.43
CA ALA A 34 7.68 -7.43 -7.41
C ALA A 34 6.27 -7.47 -7.98
N LYS A 35 6.03 -8.32 -8.99
CA LYS A 35 4.69 -8.45 -9.54
C LYS A 35 3.74 -8.98 -8.46
N ASP A 36 4.19 -9.93 -7.65
CA ASP A 36 3.40 -10.55 -6.59
C ASP A 36 4.05 -10.31 -5.23
N ALA A 37 3.24 -9.93 -4.24
CA ALA A 37 3.71 -9.70 -2.88
C ALA A 37 4.36 -10.96 -2.25
N ALA A 38 3.97 -12.17 -2.69
CA ALA A 38 4.59 -13.41 -2.24
C ALA A 38 6.09 -13.50 -2.56
N SER A 39 6.59 -12.66 -3.48
CA SER A 39 8.01 -12.61 -3.78
C SER A 39 8.86 -11.99 -2.68
N LEU A 40 8.25 -11.37 -1.65
CA LEU A 40 8.96 -10.64 -0.60
C LEU A 40 9.26 -11.46 0.66
N GLY A 41 9.01 -12.77 0.63
CA GLY A 41 9.20 -13.58 1.84
C GLY A 41 8.29 -13.14 2.99
N SER A 42 8.65 -13.45 4.22
CA SER A 42 7.77 -13.24 5.38
C SER A 42 8.26 -12.23 6.41
N GLY A 43 9.45 -11.68 6.26
CA GLY A 43 9.98 -10.70 7.21
C GLY A 43 9.50 -9.28 6.93
N ASP A 44 9.81 -8.38 7.85
CA ASP A 44 9.42 -6.97 7.71
C ASP A 44 10.08 -6.31 6.49
N VAL A 45 9.44 -5.28 5.96
CA VAL A 45 9.94 -4.50 4.82
C VAL A 45 10.22 -3.07 5.30
N ASP A 46 11.46 -2.62 5.18
CA ASP A 46 11.85 -1.25 5.50
C ASP A 46 12.19 -0.49 4.22
N ILE A 47 11.48 0.60 3.97
CA ILE A 47 11.66 1.41 2.77
C ILE A 47 12.22 2.77 3.19
N ALA A 48 13.47 3.05 2.83
CA ALA A 48 14.10 4.32 3.16
C ALA A 48 13.44 5.50 2.43
N GLU A 49 13.63 6.70 2.94
CA GLU A 49 13.18 7.93 2.31
C GLU A 49 13.65 7.99 0.85
N ASN A 50 12.77 8.38 -0.06
CA ASN A 50 12.99 8.43 -1.51
C ASN A 50 13.16 7.06 -2.21
N ALA A 51 13.01 5.96 -1.48
CA ALA A 51 12.95 4.62 -2.08
C ALA A 51 11.50 4.18 -2.25
N LYS A 52 11.30 3.16 -3.09
CA LYS A 52 9.96 2.68 -3.45
C LYS A 52 9.88 1.17 -3.42
N LEU A 53 8.75 0.67 -2.97
CA LEU A 53 8.33 -0.72 -3.17
C LEU A 53 7.17 -0.71 -4.17
N GLU A 54 7.33 -1.34 -5.33
CA GLU A 54 6.29 -1.46 -6.33
C GLU A 54 5.74 -2.88 -6.36
N LEU A 55 4.42 -3.01 -6.21
CA LEU A 55 3.70 -4.28 -6.19
C LEU A 55 2.47 -4.20 -7.08
N SER A 56 2.11 -5.32 -7.72
CA SER A 56 0.94 -5.37 -8.61
C SER A 56 -0.20 -6.18 -8.05
N GLN A 57 0.07 -7.29 -7.37
CA GLN A 57 -0.95 -8.23 -6.91
C GLN A 57 -0.53 -8.99 -5.66
N GLY A 58 -1.46 -9.78 -5.15
CA GLY A 58 -1.22 -10.67 -4.01
C GLY A 58 -1.62 -10.05 -2.69
N THR A 59 -1.14 -10.65 -1.61
CA THR A 59 -1.38 -10.15 -0.26
C THR A 59 -0.05 -9.79 0.39
N LEU A 60 0.09 -8.54 0.78
CA LEU A 60 1.25 -8.06 1.51
C LEU A 60 0.98 -8.16 3.00
N ASP A 61 1.42 -9.26 3.60
CA ASP A 61 1.29 -9.51 5.04
C ASP A 61 2.49 -9.01 5.86
N ASN A 62 3.50 -8.53 5.18
CA ASN A 62 4.70 -7.98 5.80
C ASN A 62 4.37 -6.67 6.52
N ASN A 63 5.00 -6.42 7.66
CA ASN A 63 4.97 -5.07 8.24
C ASN A 63 5.88 -4.16 7.44
N VAL A 64 5.35 -3.03 7.00
CA VAL A 64 6.10 -2.06 6.18
C VAL A 64 6.39 -0.82 7.00
N THR A 65 7.65 -0.42 7.05
CA THR A 65 8.13 0.73 7.81
C THR A 65 9.01 1.64 6.96
N GLY A 66 9.38 2.77 7.49
CA GLY A 66 10.34 3.68 6.90
C GLY A 66 9.72 4.90 6.21
N GLY A 67 10.58 5.75 5.66
CA GLY A 67 10.18 7.01 5.03
C GLY A 67 9.82 6.92 3.56
N GLY A 68 9.87 5.72 2.98
CA GLY A 68 9.60 5.48 1.56
C GLY A 68 8.13 5.28 1.24
N GLN A 69 7.86 4.94 -0.01
CA GLN A 69 6.49 4.79 -0.50
C GLN A 69 6.21 3.40 -1.07
N ILE A 70 4.93 3.04 -1.09
CA ILE A 70 4.41 1.88 -1.83
C ILE A 70 3.75 2.38 -3.11
N VAL A 71 4.06 1.71 -4.23
CA VAL A 71 3.42 1.94 -5.52
C VAL A 71 2.64 0.69 -5.90
N LYS A 72 1.34 0.84 -6.08
CA LYS A 72 0.46 -0.21 -6.62
C LYS A 72 0.35 0.00 -8.13
N SER A 73 0.79 -0.99 -8.89
CA SER A 73 0.74 -0.94 -10.36
C SER A 73 -0.08 -2.12 -10.92
N GLY A 74 -0.24 -2.15 -12.23
CA GLY A 74 -0.97 -3.22 -12.90
C GLY A 74 -2.48 -3.14 -12.73
N SER A 75 -3.19 -4.11 -13.27
CA SER A 75 -4.67 -4.15 -13.29
C SER A 75 -5.28 -5.06 -12.22
N ASP A 76 -4.46 -5.82 -11.49
CA ASP A 76 -4.93 -6.79 -10.52
C ASP A 76 -5.13 -6.16 -9.12
N GLU A 77 -5.51 -6.99 -8.17
CA GLU A 77 -5.70 -6.54 -6.78
C GLU A 77 -4.46 -6.83 -5.93
N LEU A 78 -4.06 -5.83 -5.15
CA LEU A 78 -3.11 -5.98 -4.04
C LEU A 78 -3.85 -5.76 -2.73
N ILE A 79 -3.75 -6.72 -1.82
CA ILE A 79 -4.29 -6.61 -0.46
C ILE A 79 -3.13 -6.29 0.48
N VAL A 80 -3.26 -5.23 1.27
CA VAL A 80 -2.31 -4.90 2.33
C VAL A 80 -2.93 -5.16 3.69
N THR A 81 -2.18 -5.81 4.57
CA THR A 81 -2.65 -6.17 5.91
C THR A 81 -1.68 -5.64 6.97
N GLY A 82 -2.07 -5.72 8.20
CA GLY A 82 -1.25 -5.25 9.31
C GLY A 82 -1.31 -3.74 9.52
N ALA A 83 -0.67 -3.29 10.58
CA ALA A 83 -0.49 -1.87 10.87
C ALA A 83 0.84 -1.41 10.27
N ASN A 84 0.81 -0.73 9.15
CA ASN A 84 2.01 -0.29 8.44
C ASN A 84 2.38 1.14 8.81
N ASP A 85 3.67 1.41 8.92
CA ASP A 85 4.20 2.70 9.40
C ASP A 85 5.20 3.28 8.40
N TYR A 86 4.86 3.27 7.11
CA TYR A 86 5.63 3.98 6.09
C TYR A 86 5.04 5.36 5.87
N SER A 87 5.89 6.35 5.64
CA SER A 87 5.45 7.75 5.61
C SER A 87 5.61 8.45 4.25
N GLY A 88 6.18 7.77 3.27
CA GLY A 88 6.40 8.38 1.94
C GLY A 88 5.17 8.42 1.05
N GLY A 89 4.07 7.85 1.49
CA GLY A 89 2.81 7.85 0.76
C GLY A 89 2.58 6.58 -0.05
N THR A 90 1.41 6.57 -0.68
CA THR A 90 0.96 5.44 -1.52
C THR A 90 0.52 5.98 -2.87
N THR A 91 1.02 5.38 -3.95
CA THR A 91 0.59 5.73 -5.30
C THR A 91 -0.08 4.52 -5.94
N ILE A 92 -1.31 4.69 -6.40
CA ILE A 92 -2.06 3.65 -7.10
C ILE A 92 -2.17 4.08 -8.56
N THR A 93 -1.42 3.41 -9.44
CA THR A 93 -1.42 3.74 -10.88
C THR A 93 -2.47 2.98 -11.66
N GLY A 94 -2.98 1.89 -11.11
CA GLY A 94 -4.05 1.10 -11.73
C GLY A 94 -4.47 -0.05 -10.83
N GLY A 95 -5.50 -0.78 -11.24
CA GLY A 95 -6.03 -1.90 -10.47
C GLY A 95 -6.67 -1.48 -9.17
N THR A 96 -6.65 -2.38 -8.20
CA THR A 96 -7.28 -2.17 -6.88
C THR A 96 -6.27 -2.39 -5.76
N LEU A 97 -6.17 -1.43 -4.85
CA LEU A 97 -5.49 -1.60 -3.58
C LEU A 97 -6.55 -1.76 -2.49
N THR A 98 -6.50 -2.89 -1.79
CA THR A 98 -7.47 -3.22 -0.75
C THR A 98 -6.80 -3.25 0.62
N ALA A 99 -7.38 -2.54 1.58
CA ALA A 99 -6.99 -2.58 2.99
C ALA A 99 -8.25 -2.76 3.83
N ASP A 100 -8.32 -3.84 4.60
CA ASP A 100 -9.45 -4.03 5.53
C ASP A 100 -9.50 -2.95 6.61
N HIS A 101 -8.33 -2.44 7.00
CA HIS A 101 -8.21 -1.38 7.98
C HIS A 101 -7.34 -0.23 7.46
N ALA A 102 -7.77 1.00 7.70
CA ALA A 102 -7.05 2.20 7.23
C ALA A 102 -5.59 2.27 7.73
N ASP A 103 -5.27 1.70 8.89
CA ASP A 103 -3.91 1.67 9.44
C ASP A 103 -2.92 0.91 8.56
N SER A 104 -3.40 0.10 7.62
CA SER A 104 -2.52 -0.62 6.68
C SER A 104 -1.94 0.28 5.60
N LEU A 105 -2.37 1.53 5.50
CA LEU A 105 -2.01 2.44 4.40
C LEU A 105 -0.92 3.45 4.77
N GLY A 106 -0.24 3.27 5.90
CA GLY A 106 0.78 4.21 6.34
C GLY A 106 0.23 5.61 6.63
N SER A 107 1.10 6.61 6.67
CA SER A 107 0.72 7.97 7.07
C SER A 107 0.84 9.03 5.99
N GLY A 108 1.47 8.74 4.87
CA GLY A 108 1.65 9.70 3.77
C GLY A 108 0.40 9.85 2.90
N ASP A 109 0.44 10.80 1.99
CA ASP A 109 -0.66 11.05 1.05
C ASP A 109 -0.88 9.87 0.10
N ILE A 110 -2.11 9.73 -0.37
CA ILE A 110 -2.49 8.67 -1.31
C ILE A 110 -2.89 9.30 -2.65
N ASP A 111 -2.07 9.05 -3.67
CA ASP A 111 -2.37 9.42 -5.07
C ASP A 111 -3.04 8.23 -5.75
N ASN A 112 -4.33 8.36 -6.02
CA ASN A 112 -5.13 7.24 -6.52
C ASN A 112 -5.60 7.50 -7.95
N SER A 113 -5.09 6.73 -8.91
CA SER A 113 -5.57 6.68 -10.29
C SER A 113 -6.31 5.38 -10.63
N GLY A 114 -6.46 4.48 -9.66
CA GLY A 114 -7.20 3.22 -9.77
C GLY A 114 -8.37 3.17 -8.81
N VAL A 115 -8.45 2.09 -8.06
CA VAL A 115 -9.47 1.89 -7.02
C VAL A 115 -8.79 1.68 -5.66
N LEU A 116 -9.16 2.48 -4.68
CA LEU A 116 -8.80 2.24 -3.28
C LEU A 116 -10.02 1.66 -2.56
N GLN A 117 -9.86 0.49 -1.97
CA GLN A 117 -10.92 -0.19 -1.24
C GLN A 117 -10.52 -0.33 0.23
N VAL A 118 -11.33 0.23 1.13
CA VAL A 118 -11.02 0.27 2.57
C VAL A 118 -12.22 -0.23 3.37
N GLY A 119 -11.95 -1.06 4.38
CA GLY A 119 -12.99 -1.63 5.24
C GLY A 119 -13.39 -0.69 6.37
N GLU A 120 -12.50 -0.43 7.30
CA GLU A 120 -12.85 0.34 8.51
C GLU A 120 -11.63 1.14 9.02
N GLY A 121 -11.85 1.93 10.06
CA GLY A 121 -10.81 2.72 10.72
C GLY A 121 -10.91 4.21 10.38
N GLU A 122 -9.83 4.93 10.60
CA GLU A 122 -9.74 6.35 10.27
C GLU A 122 -8.65 6.57 9.22
N LEU A 123 -9.06 7.01 8.04
CA LEU A 123 -8.13 7.37 6.95
C LEU A 123 -7.78 8.86 7.10
N LYS A 124 -6.62 9.11 7.69
CA LYS A 124 -6.08 10.45 7.92
C LYS A 124 -5.30 10.99 6.72
N ASN A 125 -4.96 10.10 5.81
CA ASN A 125 -4.21 10.41 4.61
C ASN A 125 -4.99 11.39 3.73
N THR A 126 -4.28 12.32 3.08
CA THR A 126 -4.87 13.09 2.00
C THR A 126 -5.05 12.17 0.80
N LEU A 127 -6.28 11.99 0.36
CA LEU A 127 -6.61 11.15 -0.80
C LEU A 127 -6.94 12.05 -1.99
N PHE A 128 -6.17 11.91 -3.06
CA PHE A 128 -6.34 12.71 -4.27
C PHE A 128 -6.13 11.85 -5.53
N GLY A 129 -6.32 12.45 -6.70
CA GLY A 129 -6.19 11.75 -7.98
C GLY A 129 -7.54 11.51 -8.65
N SER A 130 -7.53 10.80 -9.76
CA SER A 130 -8.73 10.55 -10.58
C SER A 130 -9.46 9.25 -10.25
N GLY A 131 -8.90 8.47 -9.34
CA GLY A 131 -9.43 7.15 -8.97
C GLY A 131 -10.64 7.21 -8.06
N SER A 132 -11.15 6.04 -7.73
CA SER A 132 -12.36 5.85 -6.94
C SER A 132 -12.07 5.26 -5.56
N LEU A 133 -12.95 5.54 -4.62
CA LEU A 133 -12.94 4.96 -3.27
C LEU A 133 -14.12 4.01 -3.11
N VAL A 134 -13.85 2.82 -2.60
CA VAL A 134 -14.89 1.83 -2.27
C VAL A 134 -14.80 1.53 -0.78
N LYS A 135 -15.90 1.76 -0.06
CA LYS A 135 -16.07 1.37 1.35
C LYS A 135 -16.68 -0.03 1.40
N THR A 136 -15.97 -0.95 2.05
CA THR A 136 -16.40 -2.35 2.21
C THR A 136 -16.49 -2.72 3.69
N GLY A 137 -16.98 -3.91 3.98
CA GLY A 137 -17.09 -4.42 5.35
C GLY A 137 -18.14 -3.70 6.17
N THR A 138 -18.52 -4.30 7.28
CA THR A 138 -19.65 -3.82 8.12
C THR A 138 -19.25 -2.72 9.09
N GLY A 139 -17.94 -2.45 9.25
CA GLY A 139 -17.44 -1.43 10.17
C GLY A 139 -17.61 0.00 9.65
N GLU A 140 -17.07 0.93 10.40
CA GLU A 140 -17.11 2.35 10.09
C GLU A 140 -15.76 2.80 9.56
N LEU A 141 -15.75 3.57 8.47
CA LEU A 141 -14.59 4.24 7.94
C LEU A 141 -14.80 5.75 8.04
N THR A 142 -13.87 6.44 8.70
CA THR A 142 -13.86 7.90 8.77
C THR A 142 -12.80 8.45 7.84
N LEU A 143 -13.17 9.37 6.97
CA LEU A 143 -12.24 10.14 6.14
C LEU A 143 -11.98 11.47 6.83
N SER A 144 -10.79 11.67 7.38
CA SER A 144 -10.43 12.90 8.11
C SER A 144 -9.32 13.71 7.43
N GLY A 145 -8.75 13.21 6.34
CA GLY A 145 -7.79 13.95 5.53
C GLY A 145 -8.45 14.97 4.59
N ASP A 146 -7.64 15.85 4.02
CA ASP A 146 -8.08 16.81 3.00
C ASP A 146 -8.21 16.09 1.65
N ASN A 147 -9.40 15.61 1.34
CA ASN A 147 -9.60 14.73 0.20
C ASN A 147 -10.08 15.50 -1.03
N SER A 148 -9.47 15.21 -2.19
CA SER A 148 -9.76 15.88 -3.46
C SER A 148 -9.82 14.92 -4.65
N TYR A 149 -10.02 13.63 -4.41
CA TYR A 149 -10.15 12.66 -5.51
C TYR A 149 -11.41 12.95 -6.34
N SER A 150 -11.31 12.73 -7.64
CA SER A 150 -12.40 13.07 -8.57
C SER A 150 -13.22 11.88 -9.05
N GLY A 151 -12.80 10.65 -8.72
CA GLY A 151 -13.56 9.45 -9.06
C GLY A 151 -14.78 9.28 -8.16
N THR A 152 -15.44 8.16 -8.31
CA THR A 152 -16.66 7.87 -7.55
C THR A 152 -16.35 7.35 -6.14
N THR A 153 -17.29 7.55 -5.22
CA THR A 153 -17.29 6.91 -3.91
C THR A 153 -18.44 5.92 -3.86
N THR A 154 -18.12 4.66 -3.61
CA THR A 154 -19.10 3.58 -3.51
C THR A 154 -19.07 3.00 -2.10
N ILE A 155 -20.21 2.89 -1.46
CA ILE A 155 -20.35 2.26 -0.15
C ILE A 155 -21.11 0.96 -0.37
N THR A 156 -20.42 -0.18 -0.23
CA THR A 156 -21.04 -1.49 -0.43
C THR A 156 -21.65 -2.05 0.85
N ASP A 157 -21.11 -1.67 1.99
CA ASP A 157 -21.61 -2.08 3.29
C ASP A 157 -21.04 -1.14 4.38
N GLY A 158 -21.62 -1.20 5.58
CA GLY A 158 -21.15 -0.41 6.72
C GLY A 158 -21.44 1.08 6.59
N THR A 159 -20.61 1.89 7.21
CA THR A 159 -20.79 3.34 7.30
C THR A 159 -19.53 4.08 6.86
N LEU A 160 -19.70 5.09 6.03
CA LEU A 160 -18.64 6.03 5.67
C LEU A 160 -18.94 7.39 6.28
N ILE A 161 -18.00 7.93 7.05
CA ILE A 161 -18.11 9.26 7.65
C ILE A 161 -17.05 10.15 6.98
N ALA A 162 -17.48 11.30 6.47
CA ALA A 162 -16.58 12.33 6.01
C ALA A 162 -16.49 13.40 7.11
N ALA A 163 -15.31 13.50 7.70
CA ALA A 163 -15.04 14.53 8.71
C ALA A 163 -14.36 15.72 8.03
N SER A 164 -14.83 16.90 8.29
CA SER A 164 -14.30 18.14 7.73
C SER A 164 -13.46 18.89 8.76
#